data_9fd410afa3a105a233802706589a294d
#
_entry.id   9fd410afa3a105a233802706589a294d
#
_cell.length_a   1.000
_cell.length_b   1.000
_cell.length_c   1.000
_cell.angle_alpha   90.00
_cell.angle_beta   90.00
_cell.angle_gamma   90.00
#
_symmetry.space_group_name_H-M   'P 1'
#
loop_
_entity.id
_entity.type
_entity.pdbx_description
1 polymer ?
#
loop_
_entity_poly.entity_id
_entity_poly.type
_entity_poly.pdbx_seq_one_letter_code
_entity_poly.pdbx_strand_id
1 'polypeptide(L)'
;GIVGESGSGKSTLMRCLYFDQEITSGEALIKTYKEGKMNIFEETSQQQRYLKNHLMAMVYQNPYLGLKMNFSSIGNIAEKCIAAGNRNVSEMVSTAEQLLNRVNIPSHRMKAIPATFSGGMQQRVQIAKALSNNPPILFLDEVTTGLDLSVQANVLDLIKEIQRERNVAMIVVSHDLGVIRMLADRTIVMLNGEIIEAGLTDQILEDPQHPYTQQLVYSLL
;
A
#
# COMPACT_ATOMS: atom_id res chain seq x y z
N GLY A 1 -9.09 -0.05 6.84
CA GLY A 1 -8.68 -1.46 6.94
C GLY A 1 -9.58 -2.37 6.13
N ILE A 2 -8.99 -3.43 5.57
CA ILE A 2 -9.75 -4.51 4.91
C ILE A 2 -9.27 -5.83 5.53
N VAL A 3 -10.17 -6.56 6.17
CA VAL A 3 -9.89 -7.83 6.84
C VAL A 3 -10.77 -8.96 6.31
N GLY A 4 -10.40 -10.20 6.59
CA GLY A 4 -11.12 -11.41 6.20
C GLY A 4 -10.15 -12.56 5.92
N GLU A 5 -10.67 -13.76 5.75
CA GLU A 5 -9.87 -14.95 5.45
C GLU A 5 -9.15 -14.89 4.09
N SER A 6 -8.20 -15.81 3.90
CA SER A 6 -7.56 -15.97 2.60
C SER A 6 -8.59 -16.36 1.54
N GLY A 7 -8.54 -15.71 0.38
CA GLY A 7 -9.52 -15.94 -0.68
C GLY A 7 -10.81 -15.10 -0.60
N SER A 8 -11.02 -14.29 0.46
CA SER A 8 -12.23 -13.44 0.58
C SER A 8 -12.32 -12.28 -0.41
N GLY A 9 -11.30 -12.06 -1.27
CA GLY A 9 -11.33 -11.03 -2.32
C GLY A 9 -10.60 -9.72 -1.99
N LYS A 10 -9.96 -9.57 -0.83
CA LYS A 10 -9.27 -8.33 -0.38
C LYS A 10 -8.26 -7.78 -1.39
N SER A 11 -7.29 -8.61 -1.78
CA SER A 11 -6.26 -8.21 -2.76
C SER A 11 -6.84 -7.99 -4.15
N THR A 12 -7.91 -8.71 -4.51
CA THR A 12 -8.65 -8.49 -5.76
C THR A 12 -9.28 -7.09 -5.76
N LEU A 13 -9.98 -6.71 -4.70
CA LEU A 13 -10.57 -5.38 -4.56
C LEU A 13 -9.49 -4.28 -4.68
N MET A 14 -8.35 -4.45 -3.99
CA MET A 14 -7.25 -3.48 -4.09
C MET A 14 -6.67 -3.39 -5.50
N ARG A 15 -6.48 -4.51 -6.18
CA ARG A 15 -5.97 -4.54 -7.57
C ARG A 15 -6.94 -3.90 -8.55
N CYS A 16 -8.24 -4.08 -8.35
CA CYS A 16 -9.26 -3.38 -9.14
C CYS A 16 -9.17 -1.85 -8.93
N LEU A 17 -9.10 -1.39 -7.68
CA LEU A 17 -8.95 0.03 -7.36
C LEU A 17 -7.65 0.63 -7.91
N TYR A 18 -6.59 -0.15 -8.01
CA TYR A 18 -5.28 0.27 -8.53
C TYR A 18 -5.14 0.04 -10.05
N PHE A 19 -6.18 -0.37 -10.76
CA PHE A 19 -6.17 -0.70 -12.20
C PHE A 19 -5.19 -1.82 -12.60
N ASP A 20 -4.89 -2.75 -11.70
CA ASP A 20 -4.11 -3.97 -12.01
C ASP A 20 -5.01 -5.12 -12.43
N GLN A 21 -6.32 -4.98 -12.23
CA GLN A 21 -7.35 -5.92 -12.64
C GLN A 21 -8.57 -5.16 -13.13
N GLU A 22 -9.20 -5.65 -14.22
CA GLU A 22 -10.43 -5.09 -14.74
C GLU A 22 -11.61 -5.34 -13.80
N ILE A 23 -12.53 -4.38 -13.74
CA ILE A 23 -13.78 -4.49 -13.01
C ILE A 23 -14.92 -4.85 -13.93
N THR A 24 -15.93 -5.56 -13.43
CA THR A 24 -17.18 -5.82 -14.15
C THR A 24 -18.09 -4.59 -14.10
N SER A 25 -18.22 -3.98 -12.93
CA SER A 25 -19.02 -2.77 -12.70
C SER A 25 -18.62 -2.15 -11.36
N GLY A 26 -18.98 -0.88 -11.16
CA GLY A 26 -18.76 -0.16 -9.91
C GLY A 26 -18.35 1.28 -10.15
N GLU A 27 -18.26 2.01 -9.07
CA GLU A 27 -17.85 3.41 -9.05
C GLU A 27 -16.78 3.63 -7.99
N ALA A 28 -15.75 4.40 -8.34
CA ALA A 28 -14.78 4.91 -7.39
C ALA A 28 -14.46 6.38 -7.71
N LEU A 29 -14.48 7.21 -6.67
CA LEU A 29 -14.26 8.64 -6.77
C LEU A 29 -13.05 9.04 -5.95
N ILE A 30 -12.16 9.85 -6.51
CA ILE A 30 -11.01 10.42 -5.82
C ILE A 30 -11.23 11.91 -5.64
N LYS A 31 -11.37 12.36 -4.40
CA LYS A 31 -11.69 13.76 -4.08
C LYS A 31 -10.73 14.78 -4.74
N THR A 32 -9.45 14.44 -4.82
CA THR A 32 -8.40 15.30 -5.40
C THR A 32 -8.36 15.23 -6.94
N TYR A 33 -9.12 14.34 -7.54
CA TYR A 33 -9.20 14.18 -8.98
C TYR A 33 -10.56 14.67 -9.50
N LYS A 34 -10.55 15.66 -10.41
CA LYS A 34 -11.76 16.26 -10.99
C LYS A 34 -12.85 16.56 -9.95
N GLU A 35 -12.44 17.09 -8.80
CA GLU A 35 -13.32 17.45 -7.66
C GLU A 35 -14.13 16.26 -7.08
N GLY A 36 -13.70 15.03 -7.33
CA GLY A 36 -14.41 13.82 -6.86
C GLY A 36 -15.73 13.55 -7.60
N LYS A 37 -15.91 14.08 -8.80
CA LYS A 37 -17.15 13.93 -9.58
C LYS A 37 -17.05 12.88 -10.68
N MET A 38 -15.87 12.32 -10.90
CA MET A 38 -15.61 11.43 -12.02
C MET A 38 -15.30 10.03 -11.54
N ASN A 39 -16.04 9.04 -12.06
CA ASN A 39 -15.73 7.63 -11.83
C ASN A 39 -14.40 7.29 -12.49
N ILE A 40 -13.39 6.91 -11.68
CA ILE A 40 -12.04 6.62 -12.18
C ILE A 40 -12.00 5.41 -13.11
N PHE A 41 -12.98 4.51 -13.02
CA PHE A 41 -13.06 3.33 -13.86
C PHE A 41 -13.53 3.63 -15.28
N GLU A 42 -14.25 4.75 -15.49
CA GLU A 42 -14.70 5.21 -16.80
C GLU A 42 -13.64 6.06 -17.55
N GLU A 43 -12.51 6.31 -16.87
CA GLU A 43 -11.43 7.09 -17.47
C GLU A 43 -10.67 6.29 -18.54
N THR A 44 -10.12 7.03 -19.51
CA THR A 44 -9.27 6.43 -20.55
C THR A 44 -8.02 5.79 -19.96
N SER A 45 -7.43 4.80 -20.64
CA SER A 45 -6.20 4.14 -20.22
C SER A 45 -5.05 5.14 -19.95
N GLN A 46 -5.02 6.27 -20.67
CA GLN A 46 -4.02 7.32 -20.44
C GLN A 46 -4.28 8.03 -19.10
N GLN A 47 -5.52 8.30 -18.76
CA GLN A 47 -5.90 8.95 -17.51
C GLN A 47 -5.74 7.99 -16.32
N GLN A 48 -6.10 6.72 -16.48
CA GLN A 48 -5.84 5.70 -15.45
C GLN A 48 -4.33 5.56 -15.18
N ARG A 49 -3.48 5.63 -16.22
CA ARG A 49 -2.03 5.64 -16.05
C ARG A 49 -1.55 6.91 -15.32
N TYR A 50 -2.15 8.06 -15.60
CA TYR A 50 -1.89 9.29 -14.85
C TYR A 50 -2.23 9.11 -13.37
N LEU A 51 -3.41 8.59 -13.04
CA LEU A 51 -3.85 8.30 -11.67
C LEU A 51 -2.84 7.38 -10.94
N LYS A 52 -2.44 6.27 -11.56
CA LYS A 52 -1.42 5.35 -11.00
C LYS A 52 -0.07 6.02 -10.75
N ASN A 53 0.34 6.91 -11.62
CA ASN A 53 1.67 7.51 -11.52
C ASN A 53 1.72 8.70 -10.56
N HIS A 54 0.63 9.46 -10.42
CA HIS A 54 0.62 10.72 -9.68
C HIS A 54 -0.20 10.67 -8.39
N LEU A 55 -1.32 9.95 -8.37
CA LEU A 55 -2.24 9.99 -7.24
C LEU A 55 -2.26 8.72 -6.41
N MET A 56 -1.70 7.63 -6.93
CA MET A 56 -1.76 6.32 -6.29
C MET A 56 -0.39 5.69 -6.17
N ALA A 57 -0.18 4.93 -5.11
CA ALA A 57 0.93 3.99 -5.03
C ALA A 57 0.48 2.69 -4.38
N MET A 58 1.13 1.59 -4.77
CA MET A 58 0.85 0.24 -4.29
C MET A 58 2.11 -0.38 -3.71
N VAL A 59 1.99 -0.94 -2.53
CA VAL A 59 2.98 -1.82 -1.91
C VAL A 59 2.37 -3.21 -1.90
N TYR A 60 2.94 -4.12 -2.68
CA TYR A 60 2.46 -5.50 -2.82
C TYR A 60 3.01 -6.38 -1.72
N GLN A 61 2.26 -7.41 -1.34
CA GLN A 61 2.72 -8.48 -0.45
C GLN A 61 4.00 -9.13 -0.97
N ASN A 62 4.04 -9.43 -2.27
CA ASN A 62 5.24 -9.95 -2.92
C ASN A 62 6.05 -8.81 -3.56
N PRO A 63 7.27 -8.50 -3.05
CA PRO A 63 8.10 -7.41 -3.59
C PRO A 63 8.46 -7.55 -5.08
N TYR A 64 8.43 -8.76 -5.64
CA TYR A 64 8.70 -8.99 -7.06
C TYR A 64 7.67 -8.33 -7.98
N LEU A 65 6.47 -8.04 -7.49
CA LEU A 65 5.43 -7.33 -8.25
C LEU A 65 5.68 -5.83 -8.28
N GLY A 66 6.31 -5.28 -7.24
CA GLY A 66 6.55 -3.85 -7.09
C GLY A 66 7.96 -3.39 -7.48
N LEU A 67 8.94 -4.30 -7.51
CA LEU A 67 10.35 -3.98 -7.75
C LEU A 67 10.89 -4.67 -8.99
N LYS A 68 11.74 -3.96 -9.73
CA LYS A 68 12.63 -4.54 -10.73
C LYS A 68 13.87 -5.07 -10.02
N MET A 69 13.92 -6.37 -9.78
CA MET A 69 14.91 -7.02 -8.93
C MET A 69 16.37 -6.84 -9.40
N ASN A 70 16.57 -6.63 -10.71
CA ASN A 70 17.88 -6.43 -11.33
C ASN A 70 18.28 -4.95 -11.50
N PHE A 71 17.43 -4.01 -11.07
CA PHE A 71 17.75 -2.58 -11.06
C PHE A 71 18.21 -2.19 -9.65
N SER A 72 19.11 -1.20 -9.53
CA SER A 72 19.49 -0.71 -8.21
C SER A 72 18.29 -0.19 -7.42
N SER A 73 18.39 -0.14 -6.09
CA SER A 73 17.31 0.41 -5.25
C SER A 73 17.00 1.87 -5.61
N ILE A 74 18.05 2.68 -5.84
CA ILE A 74 17.89 4.05 -6.37
C ILE A 74 17.20 4.04 -7.73
N GLY A 75 17.58 3.12 -8.64
CA GLY A 75 16.96 3.01 -9.96
C GLY A 75 15.48 2.63 -9.91
N ASN A 76 15.09 1.78 -8.96
CA ASN A 76 13.68 1.44 -8.72
C ASN A 76 12.85 2.66 -8.30
N ILE A 77 13.40 3.53 -7.46
CA ILE A 77 12.72 4.75 -7.02
C ILE A 77 12.68 5.78 -8.16
N ALA A 78 13.82 5.99 -8.83
CA ALA A 78 13.92 6.90 -9.96
C ALA A 78 12.94 6.56 -11.10
N GLU A 79 12.69 5.27 -11.35
CA GLU A 79 11.69 4.82 -12.33
C GLU A 79 10.30 5.41 -12.05
N LYS A 80 9.86 5.41 -10.78
CA LYS A 80 8.56 5.96 -10.40
C LYS A 80 8.53 7.49 -10.59
N CYS A 81 9.63 8.19 -10.26
CA CYS A 81 9.76 9.61 -10.50
C CYS A 81 9.72 9.95 -12.00
N ILE A 82 10.41 9.16 -12.85
CA ILE A 82 10.38 9.32 -14.30
C ILE A 82 8.97 9.12 -14.85
N ALA A 83 8.25 8.10 -14.37
CA ALA A 83 6.87 7.82 -14.77
C ALA A 83 5.92 8.98 -14.43
N ALA A 84 6.21 9.73 -13.37
CA ALA A 84 5.50 10.94 -12.98
C ALA A 84 6.02 12.23 -13.68
N GLY A 85 6.91 12.10 -14.67
CA GLY A 85 7.36 13.22 -15.48
C GLY A 85 8.60 13.95 -14.96
N ASN A 86 9.20 13.56 -13.84
CA ASN A 86 10.45 14.15 -13.39
C ASN A 86 11.59 13.74 -14.34
N ARG A 87 12.42 14.71 -14.73
CA ARG A 87 13.57 14.53 -15.63
C ARG A 87 14.90 14.97 -14.99
N ASN A 88 14.86 15.50 -13.77
CA ASN A 88 16.04 15.94 -13.06
C ASN A 88 16.71 14.75 -12.33
N VAL A 89 17.77 14.23 -12.92
CA VAL A 89 18.49 13.04 -12.40
C VAL A 89 19.04 13.29 -11.00
N SER A 90 19.62 14.47 -10.74
CA SER A 90 20.21 14.81 -9.43
C SER A 90 19.14 14.82 -8.34
N GLU A 91 18.00 15.42 -8.62
CA GLU A 91 16.85 15.45 -7.72
C GLU A 91 16.30 14.05 -7.45
N MET A 92 16.13 13.22 -8.49
CA MET A 92 15.66 11.83 -8.34
C MET A 92 16.59 10.99 -7.48
N VAL A 93 17.90 11.12 -7.66
CA VAL A 93 18.91 10.41 -6.84
C VAL A 93 18.85 10.89 -5.40
N SER A 94 18.82 12.21 -5.15
CA SER A 94 18.70 12.77 -3.81
C SER A 94 17.44 12.31 -3.09
N THR A 95 16.29 12.35 -3.78
CA THR A 95 15.01 11.86 -3.26
C THR A 95 15.08 10.37 -2.92
N ALA A 96 15.69 9.56 -3.81
CA ALA A 96 15.84 8.14 -3.57
C ALA A 96 16.72 7.83 -2.36
N GLU A 97 17.85 8.53 -2.22
CA GLU A 97 18.76 8.36 -1.07
C GLU A 97 18.08 8.76 0.25
N GLN A 98 17.33 9.86 0.28
CA GLN A 98 16.57 10.29 1.45
C GLN A 98 15.52 9.25 1.85
N LEU A 99 14.73 8.76 0.89
CA LEU A 99 13.71 7.75 1.15
C LEU A 99 14.30 6.41 1.60
N LEU A 100 15.38 5.95 0.94
CA LEU A 100 16.07 4.71 1.33
C LEU A 100 16.67 4.82 2.74
N ASN A 101 17.22 5.98 3.10
CA ASN A 101 17.70 6.22 4.44
C ASN A 101 16.56 6.18 5.47
N ARG A 102 15.44 6.80 5.16
CA ARG A 102 14.24 6.83 6.02
C ARG A 102 13.67 5.43 6.28
N VAL A 103 13.76 4.53 5.30
CA VAL A 103 13.36 3.11 5.46
C VAL A 103 14.52 2.23 6.00
N ASN A 104 15.57 2.82 6.55
CA ASN A 104 16.71 2.13 7.13
C ASN A 104 17.44 1.17 6.17
N ILE A 105 17.61 1.56 4.90
CA ILE A 105 18.52 0.89 3.96
C ILE A 105 19.90 1.53 4.12
N PRO A 106 20.94 0.74 4.48
CA PRO A 106 22.30 1.27 4.65
C PRO A 106 22.81 1.96 3.38
N SER A 107 23.51 3.09 3.53
CA SER A 107 23.96 3.92 2.40
C SER A 107 24.82 3.16 1.39
N HIS A 108 25.70 2.25 1.85
CA HIS A 108 26.51 1.40 0.99
C HIS A 108 25.69 0.35 0.21
N ARG A 109 24.43 0.10 0.57
CA ARG A 109 23.51 -0.83 -0.11
C ARG A 109 22.53 -0.13 -1.06
N MET A 110 22.39 1.19 -1.03
CA MET A 110 21.40 1.92 -1.83
C MET A 110 21.57 1.73 -3.35
N LYS A 111 22.81 1.49 -3.79
CA LYS A 111 23.14 1.17 -5.20
C LYS A 111 23.03 -0.32 -5.52
N ALA A 112 22.85 -1.19 -4.54
CA ALA A 112 22.70 -2.62 -4.74
C ALA A 112 21.31 -2.95 -5.32
N ILE A 113 21.23 -4.11 -5.95
CA ILE A 113 20.00 -4.64 -6.55
C ILE A 113 19.16 -5.35 -5.48
N PRO A 114 17.82 -5.18 -5.47
CA PRO A 114 16.94 -5.82 -4.50
C PRO A 114 17.04 -7.36 -4.47
N ALA A 115 17.42 -8.01 -5.56
CA ALA A 115 17.64 -9.45 -5.60
C ALA A 115 18.66 -9.95 -4.56
N THR A 116 19.57 -9.08 -4.07
CA THR A 116 20.59 -9.41 -3.04
C THR A 116 20.12 -9.08 -1.60
N PHE A 117 18.89 -8.63 -1.42
CA PHE A 117 18.36 -8.17 -0.16
C PHE A 117 17.53 -9.27 0.52
N SER A 118 17.42 -9.20 1.85
CA SER A 118 16.41 -9.97 2.57
C SER A 118 15.00 -9.50 2.21
N GLY A 119 13.98 -10.33 2.42
CA GLY A 119 12.58 -9.99 2.16
C GLY A 119 12.17 -8.67 2.83
N GLY A 120 12.55 -8.45 4.08
CA GLY A 120 12.28 -7.20 4.79
C GLY A 120 12.98 -5.98 4.20
N MET A 121 14.21 -6.14 3.65
CA MET A 121 14.87 -5.05 2.93
C MET A 121 14.18 -4.75 1.60
N GLN A 122 13.76 -5.79 0.86
CA GLN A 122 13.00 -5.64 -0.39
C GLN A 122 11.68 -4.89 -0.12
N GLN A 123 10.96 -5.26 0.94
CA GLN A 123 9.72 -4.59 1.35
C GLN A 123 9.95 -3.11 1.65
N ARG A 124 10.99 -2.78 2.40
CA ARG A 124 11.37 -1.39 2.71
C ARG A 124 11.72 -0.58 1.46
N VAL A 125 12.44 -1.16 0.50
CA VAL A 125 12.71 -0.51 -0.80
C VAL A 125 11.41 -0.28 -1.58
N GLN A 126 10.47 -1.23 -1.54
CA GLN A 126 9.17 -1.09 -2.18
C GLN A 126 8.35 0.06 -1.57
N ILE A 127 8.36 0.19 -0.25
CA ILE A 127 7.73 1.31 0.46
C ILE A 127 8.38 2.64 0.04
N ALA A 128 9.72 2.73 0.03
CA ALA A 128 10.44 3.92 -0.44
C ALA A 128 10.05 4.30 -1.88
N LYS A 129 9.97 3.30 -2.78
CA LYS A 129 9.50 3.50 -4.16
C LYS A 129 8.06 4.03 -4.21
N ALA A 130 7.15 3.46 -3.43
CA ALA A 130 5.75 3.88 -3.38
C ALA A 130 5.60 5.35 -2.95
N LEU A 131 6.46 5.82 -2.05
CA LEU A 131 6.42 7.17 -1.49
C LEU A 131 7.11 8.24 -2.36
N SER A 132 7.84 7.85 -3.41
CA SER A 132 8.73 8.75 -4.15
C SER A 132 8.04 9.94 -4.81
N ASN A 133 6.77 9.82 -5.17
CA ASN A 133 5.97 10.87 -5.80
C ASN A 133 4.96 11.52 -4.85
N ASN A 134 5.08 11.29 -3.54
CA ASN A 134 4.14 11.80 -2.54
C ASN A 134 2.67 11.53 -2.90
N PRO A 135 2.28 10.29 -3.17
CA PRO A 135 0.93 9.98 -3.61
C PRO A 135 -0.09 10.30 -2.51
N PRO A 136 -1.23 10.93 -2.83
CA PRO A 136 -2.29 11.15 -1.85
C PRO A 136 -3.01 9.88 -1.42
N ILE A 137 -2.87 8.77 -2.16
CA ILE A 137 -3.48 7.47 -1.84
C ILE A 137 -2.41 6.38 -1.87
N LEU A 138 -2.32 5.61 -0.80
CA LEU A 138 -1.39 4.50 -0.65
C LEU A 138 -2.16 3.20 -0.37
N PHE A 139 -1.92 2.19 -1.20
CA PHE A 139 -2.43 0.84 -1.03
C PHE A 139 -1.35 -0.04 -0.41
N LEU A 140 -1.68 -0.73 0.68
CA LEU A 140 -0.79 -1.60 1.44
C LEU A 140 -1.37 -3.01 1.50
N ASP A 141 -0.86 -3.92 0.68
CA ASP A 141 -1.32 -5.32 0.61
C ASP A 141 -0.40 -6.21 1.44
N GLU A 142 -0.85 -6.57 2.64
CA GLU A 142 -0.15 -7.46 3.59
C GLU A 142 1.36 -7.17 3.76
N VAL A 143 1.70 -5.90 3.94
CA VAL A 143 3.08 -5.39 3.88
C VAL A 143 4.00 -5.88 5.00
N THR A 144 3.44 -6.50 6.05
CA THR A 144 4.19 -7.03 7.20
C THR A 144 4.32 -8.54 7.19
N THR A 145 3.63 -9.23 6.28
CA THR A 145 3.64 -10.69 6.20
C THR A 145 5.04 -11.22 5.88
N GLY A 146 5.49 -12.20 6.68
CA GLY A 146 6.81 -12.81 6.51
C GLY A 146 7.99 -11.96 6.97
N LEU A 147 7.74 -10.89 7.73
CA LEU A 147 8.77 -10.09 8.38
C LEU A 147 8.96 -10.52 9.83
N ASP A 148 10.21 -10.45 10.30
CA ASP A 148 10.51 -10.60 11.74
C ASP A 148 9.80 -9.50 12.54
N LEU A 149 9.38 -9.78 13.77
CA LEU A 149 8.63 -8.85 14.63
C LEU A 149 9.30 -7.47 14.76
N SER A 150 10.62 -7.41 14.89
CA SER A 150 11.35 -6.15 14.97
C SER A 150 11.32 -5.34 13.68
N VAL A 151 11.39 -6.02 12.54
CA VAL A 151 11.29 -5.38 11.22
C VAL A 151 9.85 -4.93 10.94
N GLN A 152 8.86 -5.74 11.33
CA GLN A 152 7.44 -5.40 11.26
C GLN A 152 7.14 -4.12 12.04
N ALA A 153 7.57 -4.03 13.30
CA ALA A 153 7.38 -2.83 14.13
C ALA A 153 7.97 -1.58 13.44
N ASN A 154 9.21 -1.65 12.96
CA ASN A 154 9.86 -0.54 12.27
C ASN A 154 9.12 -0.11 10.99
N VAL A 155 8.56 -1.06 10.23
CA VAL A 155 7.78 -0.78 9.02
C VAL A 155 6.46 -0.10 9.37
N LEU A 156 5.77 -0.58 10.42
CA LEU A 156 4.50 0.00 10.88
C LEU A 156 4.68 1.42 11.43
N ASP A 157 5.73 1.65 12.23
CA ASP A 157 6.06 2.97 12.74
C ASP A 157 6.34 3.95 11.60
N LEU A 158 7.11 3.54 10.60
CA LEU A 158 7.36 4.33 9.41
C LEU A 158 6.06 4.68 8.65
N ILE A 159 5.17 3.71 8.43
CA ILE A 159 3.89 3.93 7.75
C ILE A 159 3.04 4.92 8.54
N LYS A 160 2.99 4.79 9.87
CA LYS A 160 2.25 5.67 10.77
C LYS A 160 2.81 7.10 10.79
N GLU A 161 4.12 7.24 10.79
CA GLU A 161 4.81 8.52 10.66
C GLU A 161 4.43 9.23 9.35
N ILE A 162 4.49 8.51 8.22
CA ILE A 162 4.12 9.02 6.90
C ILE A 162 2.65 9.44 6.85
N GLN A 163 1.75 8.63 7.41
CA GLN A 163 0.33 8.95 7.49
C GLN A 163 0.10 10.29 8.20
N ARG A 164 0.77 10.50 9.33
CA ARG A 164 0.64 11.74 10.13
C ARG A 164 1.24 12.95 9.44
N GLU A 165 2.44 12.81 8.88
CA GLU A 165 3.16 13.94 8.28
C GLU A 165 2.55 14.42 6.97
N ARG A 166 2.01 13.50 6.16
CA ARG A 166 1.61 13.79 4.78
C ARG A 166 0.11 13.74 4.55
N ASN A 167 -0.67 13.39 5.56
CA ASN A 167 -2.13 13.22 5.46
C ASN A 167 -2.54 12.34 4.28
N VAL A 168 -1.81 11.23 4.07
CA VAL A 168 -2.05 10.26 2.99
C VAL A 168 -3.25 9.40 3.36
N ALA A 169 -4.19 9.25 2.44
CA ALA A 169 -5.26 8.26 2.58
C ALA A 169 -4.67 6.85 2.34
N MET A 170 -4.91 5.92 3.26
CA MET A 170 -4.37 4.57 3.18
C MET A 170 -5.47 3.53 3.10
N ILE A 171 -5.31 2.56 2.21
CA ILE A 171 -6.11 1.34 2.18
C ILE A 171 -5.17 0.21 2.57
N VAL A 172 -5.44 -0.41 3.72
CA VAL A 172 -4.57 -1.42 4.33
C VAL A 172 -5.28 -2.76 4.34
N VAL A 173 -4.72 -3.75 3.66
CA VAL A 173 -5.14 -5.15 3.76
C VAL A 173 -4.18 -5.85 4.71
N SER A 174 -4.71 -6.52 5.71
CA SER A 174 -3.96 -7.39 6.61
C SER A 174 -4.86 -8.49 7.17
N HIS A 175 -4.27 -9.65 7.44
CA HIS A 175 -4.89 -10.70 8.26
C HIS A 175 -4.57 -10.51 9.76
N ASP A 176 -3.62 -9.62 10.08
CA ASP A 176 -3.25 -9.25 11.46
C ASP A 176 -4.12 -8.07 11.91
N LEU A 177 -5.04 -8.33 12.85
CA LEU A 177 -5.94 -7.31 13.39
C LEU A 177 -5.19 -6.24 14.21
N GLY A 178 -4.04 -6.57 14.77
CA GLY A 178 -3.17 -5.60 15.46
C GLY A 178 -2.64 -4.55 14.50
N VAL A 179 -2.24 -4.95 13.28
CA VAL A 179 -1.84 -4.03 12.21
C VAL A 179 -2.99 -3.12 11.80
N ILE A 180 -4.18 -3.70 11.62
CA ILE A 180 -5.39 -2.94 11.26
C ILE A 180 -5.74 -1.93 12.37
N ARG A 181 -5.74 -2.36 13.63
CA ARG A 181 -6.01 -1.47 14.78
C ARG A 181 -5.02 -0.31 14.86
N MET A 182 -3.76 -0.55 14.47
CA MET A 182 -2.71 0.46 14.49
C MET A 182 -2.83 1.50 13.37
N LEU A 183 -3.26 1.09 12.17
CA LEU A 183 -3.17 1.91 10.96
C LEU A 183 -4.50 2.44 10.44
N ALA A 184 -5.62 1.79 10.75
CA ALA A 184 -6.91 2.08 10.13
C ALA A 184 -7.91 2.68 11.11
N ASP A 185 -8.54 3.78 10.73
CA ASP A 185 -9.64 4.40 11.50
C ASP A 185 -10.97 3.66 11.26
N ARG A 186 -11.16 3.14 10.06
CA ARG A 186 -12.34 2.38 9.63
C ARG A 186 -11.93 1.05 9.03
N THR A 187 -12.76 0.04 9.23
CA THR A 187 -12.49 -1.32 8.74
C THR A 187 -13.71 -1.90 8.05
N ILE A 188 -13.48 -2.59 6.94
CA ILE A 188 -14.44 -3.46 6.28
C ILE A 188 -14.01 -4.91 6.43
N VAL A 189 -14.99 -5.79 6.64
CA VAL A 189 -14.79 -7.23 6.75
C VAL A 189 -15.33 -7.89 5.48
N MET A 190 -14.50 -8.68 4.82
CA MET A 190 -14.84 -9.37 3.59
C MET A 190 -14.93 -10.88 3.78
N LEU A 191 -15.97 -11.47 3.21
CA LEU A 191 -16.17 -12.92 3.15
C LEU A 191 -16.76 -13.28 1.79
N ASN A 192 -16.18 -14.28 1.11
CA ASN A 192 -16.67 -14.80 -0.20
C ASN A 192 -16.88 -13.71 -1.27
N GLY A 193 -16.05 -12.67 -1.28
CA GLY A 193 -16.14 -11.58 -2.25
C GLY A 193 -17.10 -10.44 -1.86
N GLU A 194 -17.77 -10.54 -0.71
CA GLU A 194 -18.75 -9.57 -0.24
C GLU A 194 -18.25 -8.82 1.01
N ILE A 195 -18.66 -7.58 1.17
CA ILE A 195 -18.48 -6.82 2.41
C ILE A 195 -19.63 -7.17 3.33
N ILE A 196 -19.33 -7.88 4.42
CA ILE A 196 -20.34 -8.37 5.36
C ILE A 196 -20.50 -7.46 6.58
N GLU A 197 -19.48 -6.67 6.90
CA GLU A 197 -19.52 -5.70 7.99
C GLU A 197 -18.59 -4.52 7.70
N ALA A 198 -18.95 -3.31 8.14
CA ALA A 198 -18.12 -2.12 8.00
C ALA A 198 -18.42 -1.12 9.15
N GLY A 199 -17.37 -0.55 9.73
CA GLY A 199 -17.51 0.38 10.85
C GLY A 199 -16.22 1.07 11.22
N LEU A 200 -16.21 1.72 12.39
CA LEU A 200 -14.97 2.16 13.02
C LEU A 200 -14.15 0.93 13.41
N THR A 201 -12.83 1.00 13.31
CA THR A 201 -11.95 -0.13 13.58
C THR A 201 -12.15 -0.67 15.00
N ASP A 202 -12.19 0.19 16.01
CA ASP A 202 -12.43 -0.24 17.39
C ASP A 202 -13.80 -0.91 17.56
N GLN A 203 -14.84 -0.40 16.88
CA GLN A 203 -16.17 -1.02 16.91
C GLN A 203 -16.14 -2.43 16.32
N ILE A 204 -15.53 -2.60 15.15
CA ILE A 204 -15.39 -3.93 14.48
C ILE A 204 -14.60 -4.92 15.36
N LEU A 205 -13.58 -4.43 16.08
CA LEU A 205 -12.72 -5.28 16.91
C LEU A 205 -13.25 -5.56 18.30
N GLU A 206 -14.06 -4.67 18.89
CA GLU A 206 -14.51 -4.78 20.27
C GLU A 206 -15.98 -5.22 20.38
N ASP A 207 -16.82 -4.86 19.39
CA ASP A 207 -18.26 -5.18 19.36
C ASP A 207 -18.70 -5.62 17.94
N PRO A 208 -18.12 -6.69 17.39
CA PRO A 208 -18.48 -7.20 16.07
C PRO A 208 -19.91 -7.73 16.06
N GLN A 209 -20.70 -7.35 15.04
CA GLN A 209 -22.11 -7.72 14.95
C GLN A 209 -22.34 -8.96 14.08
N HIS A 210 -21.54 -9.14 13.02
CA HIS A 210 -21.69 -10.31 12.13
C HIS A 210 -21.02 -11.56 12.74
N PRO A 211 -21.67 -12.74 12.72
CA PRO A 211 -21.12 -13.98 13.32
C PRO A 211 -19.71 -14.33 12.83
N TYR A 212 -19.43 -14.14 11.54
CA TYR A 212 -18.08 -14.36 10.99
C TYR A 212 -17.05 -13.37 11.57
N THR A 213 -17.42 -12.09 11.71
CA THR A 213 -16.53 -11.09 12.31
C THR A 213 -16.21 -11.44 13.76
N GLN A 214 -17.22 -11.92 14.52
CA GLN A 214 -17.03 -12.41 15.89
C GLN A 214 -16.05 -13.57 15.92
N GLN A 215 -16.21 -14.56 15.02
CA GLN A 215 -15.29 -15.68 14.90
C GLN A 215 -13.88 -15.21 14.54
N LEU A 216 -13.74 -14.28 13.59
CA LEU A 216 -12.45 -13.74 13.14
C LEU A 216 -11.72 -13.03 14.29
N VAL A 217 -12.42 -12.18 15.04
CA VAL A 217 -11.85 -11.41 16.17
C VAL A 217 -11.49 -12.32 17.32
N TYR A 218 -12.39 -13.23 17.73
CA TYR A 218 -12.16 -14.10 18.89
C TYR A 218 -11.15 -15.24 18.63
N SER A 219 -10.88 -15.58 17.37
CA SER A 219 -9.85 -16.57 17.03
C SER A 219 -8.42 -16.03 17.19
N LEU A 220 -8.25 -14.73 17.37
CA LEU A 220 -6.96 -14.05 17.47
C LEU A 220 -6.68 -13.48 18.87
N LEU A 221 -7.63 -13.65 19.80
CA LEU A 221 -7.48 -13.39 21.23
C LEU A 221 -7.02 -14.66 21.95
#